data_4d2ebe7c172a47aac4f9214160fcf53b
#
_entry.id   4d2ebe7c172a47aac4f9214160fcf53b
#
_cell.length_a   1.000
_cell.length_b   1.000
_cell.length_c   1.000
_cell.angle_alpha   90.00
_cell.angle_beta   90.00
_cell.angle_gamma   90.00
#
_symmetry.space_group_name_H-M   'P 1'
#
loop_
_entity.id
_entity.type
_entity.pdbx_description
1 polymer ?
#
loop_
_entity_poly.entity_id
_entity_poly.type
_entity_poly.pdbx_seq_one_letter_code
_entity_poly.pdbx_strand_id
1 'polypeptide(L)'
;MPAFIIPSEKIILASGSESRKIMLTEAGLKFSVEPSSVDESLIKDQMNGRPFDQQVIALACAKAKEVSEKFPDAITIGGDQMCIYDNEVFDKPGSREKAIENLVKLSGTSHFQYSGICLYQSGQPLWEYCEYAEMVMHDLEESEIENY
;
A
#
# COMPACT_ATOMS: atom_id res chain seq x y z
N MET A 1 10.85 -8.24 -25.94
CA MET A 1 10.51 -6.91 -25.45
C MET A 1 9.10 -6.93 -24.89
N PRO A 2 8.92 -6.53 -23.63
CA PRO A 2 7.57 -6.38 -23.14
C PRO A 2 6.85 -5.29 -23.94
N ALA A 3 5.59 -5.53 -24.24
CA ALA A 3 4.74 -4.51 -24.84
C ALA A 3 4.48 -3.41 -23.80
N PHE A 4 4.68 -2.16 -24.15
CA PHE A 4 4.34 -1.05 -23.26
C PHE A 4 2.87 -0.69 -23.41
N ILE A 5 2.22 -0.49 -22.27
CA ILE A 5 0.88 0.09 -22.24
C ILE A 5 1.06 1.60 -22.25
N ILE A 6 0.67 2.24 -23.34
CA ILE A 6 0.68 3.70 -23.45
C ILE A 6 -0.75 4.16 -23.21
N PRO A 7 -1.05 4.70 -22.03
CA PRO A 7 -2.41 5.16 -21.75
C PRO A 7 -2.73 6.40 -22.57
N SER A 8 -4.01 6.58 -22.88
CA SER A 8 -4.50 7.78 -23.56
C SER A 8 -4.38 9.04 -22.69
N GLU A 9 -4.26 8.84 -21.39
CA GLU A 9 -4.11 9.90 -20.40
C GLU A 9 -2.81 9.74 -19.62
N LYS A 10 -2.29 10.84 -19.10
CA LYS A 10 -1.13 10.80 -18.21
C LYS A 10 -1.48 10.06 -16.93
N ILE A 11 -0.60 9.16 -16.51
CA ILE A 11 -0.76 8.38 -15.26
C ILE A 11 0.28 8.83 -14.25
N ILE A 12 -0.16 9.04 -13.02
CA ILE A 12 0.70 9.37 -11.88
C ILE A 12 0.49 8.34 -10.78
N LEU A 13 1.58 7.83 -10.23
CA LEU A 13 1.55 7.00 -9.02
C LEU A 13 1.81 7.90 -7.82
N ALA A 14 0.82 8.04 -6.94
CA ALA A 14 0.89 8.85 -5.71
C ALA A 14 1.51 8.06 -4.56
N SER A 15 2.74 7.56 -4.75
CA SER A 15 3.38 6.70 -3.76
C SER A 15 4.90 6.79 -3.87
N GLY A 16 5.58 6.77 -2.72
CA GLY A 16 7.02 6.60 -2.64
C GLY A 16 7.47 5.14 -2.57
N SER A 17 6.54 4.19 -2.70
CA SER A 17 6.84 2.76 -2.60
C SER A 17 7.60 2.24 -3.82
N GLU A 18 8.80 1.73 -3.61
CA GLU A 18 9.59 1.09 -4.67
C GLU A 18 8.89 -0.17 -5.21
N SER A 19 8.24 -0.93 -4.33
CA SER A 19 7.53 -2.15 -4.75
C SER A 19 6.40 -1.84 -5.73
N ARG A 20 5.61 -0.80 -5.48
CA ARG A 20 4.52 -0.40 -6.37
C ARG A 20 5.06 0.13 -7.69
N LYS A 21 6.13 0.92 -7.64
CA LYS A 21 6.80 1.43 -8.83
C LYS A 21 7.31 0.28 -9.72
N ILE A 22 7.95 -0.71 -9.10
CA ILE A 22 8.46 -1.89 -9.80
C ILE A 22 7.31 -2.68 -10.44
N MET A 23 6.22 -2.92 -9.70
CA MET A 23 5.06 -3.65 -10.22
C MET A 23 4.47 -2.99 -11.46
N LEU A 24 4.28 -1.68 -11.45
CA LEU A 24 3.73 -0.95 -12.59
C LEU A 24 4.70 -0.93 -13.77
N THR A 25 5.98 -0.80 -13.50
CA THR A 25 7.03 -0.84 -14.52
C THR A 25 7.08 -2.21 -15.20
N GLU A 26 7.05 -3.28 -14.41
CA GLU A 26 7.05 -4.66 -14.94
C GLU A 26 5.77 -4.99 -15.71
N ALA A 27 4.65 -4.36 -15.35
CA ALA A 27 3.41 -4.49 -16.09
C ALA A 27 3.44 -3.75 -17.43
N GLY A 28 4.49 -2.98 -17.72
CA GLY A 28 4.64 -2.23 -18.96
C GLY A 28 3.89 -0.92 -19.01
N LEU A 29 3.40 -0.42 -17.88
CA LEU A 29 2.68 0.85 -17.82
C LEU A 29 3.65 2.03 -17.80
N LYS A 30 3.37 3.04 -18.62
CA LYS A 30 4.11 4.30 -18.59
C LYS A 30 3.46 5.25 -17.58
N PHE A 31 4.22 5.72 -16.60
CA PHE A 31 3.71 6.58 -15.53
C PHE A 31 4.84 7.46 -14.96
N SER A 32 4.44 8.48 -14.19
CA SER A 32 5.37 9.25 -13.36
C SER A 32 5.03 9.07 -11.89
N VAL A 33 5.96 9.40 -11.01
CA VAL A 33 5.81 9.23 -9.56
C VAL A 33 5.74 10.60 -8.88
N GLU A 34 4.70 10.81 -8.09
CA GLU A 34 4.54 12.00 -7.25
C GLU A 34 4.08 11.56 -5.86
N PRO A 35 5.01 11.41 -4.91
CA PRO A 35 4.63 11.00 -3.56
C PRO A 35 3.64 11.96 -2.91
N SER A 36 2.68 11.40 -2.18
CA SER A 36 1.72 12.16 -1.40
C SER A 36 2.37 12.71 -0.13
N SER A 37 1.89 13.86 0.33
CA SER A 37 2.30 14.48 1.59
C SER A 37 1.21 14.44 2.67
N VAL A 38 0.18 13.59 2.50
CA VAL A 38 -0.88 13.47 3.51
C VAL A 38 -0.34 12.95 4.83
N ASP A 39 -0.96 13.38 5.92
CA ASP A 39 -0.68 12.85 7.25
C ASP A 39 -1.41 11.52 7.43
N GLU A 40 -0.69 10.42 7.20
CA GLU A 40 -1.24 9.07 7.30
C GLU A 40 -1.67 8.74 8.74
N SER A 41 -0.95 9.26 9.74
CA SER A 41 -1.30 9.05 11.15
C SER A 41 -2.66 9.62 11.48
N LEU A 42 -2.96 10.82 10.99
CA LEU A 42 -4.25 11.47 11.20
C LEU A 42 -5.39 10.63 10.57
N ILE A 43 -5.17 10.13 9.37
CA ILE A 43 -6.18 9.30 8.69
C ILE A 43 -6.40 7.99 9.44
N LYS A 44 -5.34 7.35 9.90
CA LYS A 44 -5.41 6.13 10.72
C LYS A 44 -6.22 6.36 11.99
N ASP A 45 -6.00 7.48 12.66
CA ASP A 45 -6.73 7.84 13.88
C ASP A 45 -8.23 8.05 13.59
N GLN A 46 -8.55 8.74 12.51
CA GLN A 46 -9.93 8.97 12.09
C GLN A 46 -10.66 7.68 11.72
N MET A 47 -9.93 6.70 11.19
CA MET A 47 -10.47 5.41 10.76
C MET A 47 -10.39 4.33 11.84
N ASN A 48 -9.90 4.65 13.03
CA ASN A 48 -9.76 3.69 14.12
C ASN A 48 -11.10 3.04 14.45
N GLY A 49 -11.09 1.70 14.57
CA GLY A 49 -12.31 0.93 14.83
C GLY A 49 -13.14 0.59 13.60
N ARG A 50 -12.80 1.13 12.43
CA ARG A 50 -13.44 0.74 11.17
C ARG A 50 -12.85 -0.58 10.67
N PRO A 51 -13.59 -1.34 9.84
CA PRO A 51 -13.04 -2.53 9.19
C PRO A 51 -11.74 -2.23 8.44
N PHE A 52 -10.82 -3.19 8.40
CA PHE A 52 -9.50 -2.97 7.79
C PHE A 52 -9.55 -2.69 6.29
N ASP A 53 -10.50 -3.29 5.57
CA ASP A 53 -10.72 -2.98 4.16
C ASP A 53 -11.07 -1.50 3.94
N GLN A 54 -11.88 -0.92 4.82
CA GLN A 54 -12.22 0.49 4.78
C GLN A 54 -11.03 1.37 5.16
N GLN A 55 -10.22 0.95 6.13
CA GLN A 55 -9.03 1.70 6.55
C GLN A 55 -8.00 1.79 5.42
N VAL A 56 -7.71 0.67 4.76
CA VAL A 56 -6.71 0.64 3.69
C VAL A 56 -7.16 1.42 2.46
N ILE A 57 -8.45 1.38 2.13
CA ILE A 57 -9.03 2.18 1.05
C ILE A 57 -8.99 3.67 1.39
N ALA A 58 -9.31 4.05 2.62
CA ALA A 58 -9.26 5.45 3.04
C ALA A 58 -7.86 6.05 2.88
N LEU A 59 -6.82 5.30 3.24
CA LEU A 59 -5.43 5.72 3.07
C LEU A 59 -5.06 5.86 1.59
N ALA A 60 -5.40 4.88 0.78
CA ALA A 60 -5.15 4.91 -0.66
C ALA A 60 -5.84 6.11 -1.31
N CYS A 61 -7.11 6.33 -0.98
CA CYS A 61 -7.90 7.43 -1.53
C CYS A 61 -7.38 8.81 -1.12
N ALA A 62 -6.98 8.98 0.14
CA ALA A 62 -6.44 10.24 0.61
C ALA A 62 -5.17 10.65 -0.14
N LYS A 63 -4.28 9.70 -0.36
CA LYS A 63 -3.04 9.92 -1.12
C LYS A 63 -3.33 10.29 -2.57
N ALA A 64 -4.20 9.53 -3.23
CA ALA A 64 -4.56 9.78 -4.63
C ALA A 64 -5.28 11.11 -4.80
N LYS A 65 -6.20 11.43 -3.90
CA LYS A 65 -6.96 12.68 -3.94
C LYS A 65 -6.03 13.89 -3.88
N GLU A 66 -5.13 13.92 -2.90
CA GLU A 66 -4.20 15.04 -2.73
C GLU A 66 -3.38 15.28 -3.99
N VAL A 67 -2.78 14.22 -4.54
CA VAL A 67 -1.93 14.34 -5.73
C VAL A 67 -2.75 14.70 -6.95
N SER A 68 -3.94 14.12 -7.12
CA SER A 68 -4.81 14.41 -8.27
C SER A 68 -5.29 15.85 -8.32
N GLU A 69 -5.42 16.51 -7.17
CA GLU A 69 -5.77 17.93 -7.10
C GLU A 69 -4.63 18.82 -7.63
N LYS A 70 -3.39 18.37 -7.46
CA LYS A 70 -2.20 19.08 -7.97
C LYS A 70 -1.96 18.86 -9.46
N PHE A 71 -2.42 17.74 -10.01
CA PHE A 71 -2.21 17.33 -11.39
C PHE A 71 -3.55 16.94 -12.04
N PRO A 72 -4.44 17.92 -12.27
CA PRO A 72 -5.83 17.61 -12.67
C PRO A 72 -5.96 16.96 -14.05
N ASP A 73 -4.94 17.08 -14.92
CA ASP A 73 -4.95 16.48 -16.25
C ASP A 73 -4.53 15.00 -16.26
N ALA A 74 -4.12 14.49 -15.11
CA ALA A 74 -3.63 13.12 -14.99
C ALA A 74 -4.61 12.25 -14.20
N ILE A 75 -4.59 10.95 -14.50
CA ILE A 75 -5.22 9.94 -13.65
C ILE A 75 -4.20 9.55 -12.59
N THR A 76 -4.57 9.66 -11.32
CA THR A 76 -3.69 9.36 -10.20
C THR A 76 -4.06 8.02 -9.58
N ILE A 77 -3.05 7.17 -9.40
CA ILE A 77 -3.19 5.87 -8.73
C ILE A 77 -2.72 6.05 -7.29
N GLY A 78 -3.58 5.71 -6.35
CA GLY A 78 -3.23 5.61 -4.94
C GLY A 78 -3.26 4.17 -4.48
N GLY A 79 -2.41 3.83 -3.53
CA GLY A 79 -2.37 2.49 -2.97
C GLY A 79 -1.90 2.49 -1.54
N ASP A 80 -2.37 1.53 -0.78
CA ASP A 80 -1.92 1.27 0.57
C ASP A 80 -1.98 -0.22 0.88
N GLN A 81 -1.20 -0.65 1.86
CA GLN A 81 -1.18 -2.03 2.31
C GLN A 81 -1.07 -2.09 3.83
N MET A 82 -1.86 -2.98 4.43
CA MET A 82 -1.85 -3.19 5.88
C MET A 82 -1.59 -4.65 6.18
N CYS A 83 -0.69 -4.90 7.12
CA CYS A 83 -0.44 -6.22 7.67
C CYS A 83 -1.22 -6.36 8.96
N ILE A 84 -2.08 -7.38 9.05
CA ILE A 84 -2.95 -7.61 10.20
C ILE A 84 -2.63 -8.96 10.82
N TYR A 85 -2.25 -8.94 12.09
CA TYR A 85 -2.03 -10.13 12.89
C TYR A 85 -2.80 -9.99 14.21
N ASP A 86 -3.55 -11.04 14.56
CA ASP A 86 -4.36 -11.08 15.79
C ASP A 86 -5.24 -9.82 15.92
N ASN A 87 -5.87 -9.43 14.82
CA ASN A 87 -6.74 -8.26 14.74
C ASN A 87 -6.05 -6.92 15.03
N GLU A 88 -4.73 -6.88 14.92
CA GLU A 88 -3.93 -5.66 15.11
C GLU A 88 -3.14 -5.32 13.85
N VAL A 89 -2.96 -4.02 13.61
CA VAL A 89 -2.16 -3.54 12.50
C VAL A 89 -0.68 -3.61 12.86
N PHE A 90 0.12 -4.26 12.00
CA PHE A 90 1.58 -4.24 12.09
C PHE A 90 2.12 -3.17 11.15
N ASP A 91 2.59 -2.07 11.72
CA ASP A 91 3.23 -1.00 10.97
C ASP A 91 4.68 -1.37 10.61
N LYS A 92 5.31 -0.55 9.77
CA LYS A 92 6.73 -0.70 9.49
C LYS A 92 7.51 -0.68 10.80
N PRO A 93 8.43 -1.62 11.02
CA PRO A 93 9.08 -1.76 12.33
C PRO A 93 9.94 -0.57 12.76
N GLY A 94 10.53 0.16 11.83
CA GLY A 94 11.37 1.32 12.14
C GLY A 94 12.71 1.01 12.78
N SER A 95 12.93 -0.22 13.23
CA SER A 95 14.19 -0.69 13.81
C SER A 95 14.37 -2.17 13.56
N ARG A 96 15.62 -2.64 13.65
CA ARG A 96 15.94 -4.07 13.52
C ARG A 96 15.30 -4.89 14.65
N GLU A 97 15.31 -4.36 15.87
CA GLU A 97 14.74 -5.01 17.05
C GLU A 97 13.23 -5.22 16.88
N LYS A 98 12.53 -4.21 16.40
CA LYS A 98 11.08 -4.29 16.16
C LYS A 98 10.75 -5.25 15.03
N ALA A 99 11.58 -5.29 13.99
CA ALA A 99 11.44 -6.24 12.88
C ALA A 99 11.58 -7.68 13.38
N ILE A 100 12.54 -7.95 14.26
CA ILE A 100 12.73 -9.26 14.87
C ILE A 100 11.53 -9.65 15.73
N GLU A 101 11.03 -8.75 16.58
CA GLU A 101 9.81 -8.96 17.36
C GLU A 101 8.62 -9.35 16.48
N ASN A 102 8.41 -8.61 15.39
CA ASN A 102 7.32 -8.88 14.48
C ASN A 102 7.44 -10.27 13.83
N LEU A 103 8.63 -10.64 13.38
CA LEU A 103 8.87 -11.95 12.79
C LEU A 103 8.65 -13.09 13.79
N VAL A 104 9.05 -12.90 15.04
CA VAL A 104 8.80 -13.88 16.11
C VAL A 104 7.30 -14.09 16.30
N LYS A 105 6.52 -13.02 16.32
CA LYS A 105 5.05 -13.10 16.46
C LYS A 105 4.39 -13.77 15.26
N LEU A 106 4.88 -13.52 14.05
CA LEU A 106 4.32 -14.05 12.80
C LEU A 106 4.74 -15.49 12.52
N SER A 107 5.85 -15.95 13.11
CA SER A 107 6.39 -17.30 12.89
C SER A 107 5.36 -18.38 13.21
N GLY A 108 5.17 -19.33 12.29
CA GLY A 108 4.26 -20.45 12.45
C GLY A 108 2.77 -20.11 12.58
N THR A 109 2.41 -18.87 12.24
CA THR A 109 1.01 -18.40 12.36
C THR A 109 0.51 -17.84 11.06
N SER A 110 -0.78 -17.50 11.02
CA SER A 110 -1.40 -16.80 9.87
C SER A 110 -1.53 -15.33 10.17
N HIS A 111 -1.34 -14.51 9.13
CA HIS A 111 -1.67 -13.09 9.16
C HIS A 111 -2.31 -12.69 7.85
N PHE A 112 -2.84 -11.47 7.77
CA PHE A 112 -3.52 -10.98 6.60
C PHE A 112 -2.80 -9.77 6.03
N GLN A 113 -2.73 -9.70 4.68
CA GLN A 113 -2.27 -8.53 3.96
C GLN A 113 -3.46 -7.93 3.23
N TYR A 114 -3.89 -6.75 3.66
CA TYR A 114 -4.94 -5.98 3.00
C TYR A 114 -4.31 -5.00 2.04
N SER A 115 -4.77 -4.98 0.80
CA SER A 115 -4.27 -4.07 -0.23
C SER A 115 -5.42 -3.25 -0.76
N GLY A 116 -5.27 -1.94 -0.76
CA GLY A 116 -6.23 -1.01 -1.33
C GLY A 116 -5.63 -0.25 -2.49
N ILE A 117 -6.41 -0.05 -3.52
CA ILE A 117 -6.01 0.72 -4.70
C ILE A 117 -7.18 1.60 -5.14
N CYS A 118 -6.88 2.78 -5.65
CA CYS A 118 -7.88 3.68 -6.19
C CYS A 118 -7.33 4.51 -7.33
N LEU A 119 -8.24 5.01 -8.14
CA LEU A 119 -7.95 5.94 -9.22
C LEU A 119 -8.72 7.24 -8.97
N TYR A 120 -8.03 8.36 -9.11
CA TYR A 120 -8.60 9.71 -8.96
C TYR A 120 -8.23 10.58 -10.15
N GLN A 121 -9.08 11.54 -10.44
CA GLN A 121 -8.77 12.61 -11.37
C GLN A 121 -9.42 13.91 -10.89
N SER A 122 -8.64 15.00 -10.84
CA SER A 122 -9.13 16.31 -10.37
C SER A 122 -9.81 16.26 -8.99
N GLY A 123 -9.29 15.46 -8.08
CA GLY A 123 -9.85 15.30 -6.74
C GLY A 123 -11.10 14.44 -6.65
N GLN A 124 -11.54 13.84 -7.76
CA GLN A 124 -12.74 13.00 -7.83
C GLN A 124 -12.40 11.52 -7.96
N PRO A 125 -13.05 10.65 -7.20
CA PRO A 125 -12.83 9.21 -7.32
C PRO A 125 -13.37 8.66 -8.63
N LEU A 126 -12.57 7.84 -9.30
CA LEU A 126 -12.97 7.13 -10.52
C LEU A 126 -13.25 5.65 -10.24
N TRP A 127 -12.46 5.05 -9.34
CA TRP A 127 -12.54 3.62 -9.05
C TRP A 127 -11.75 3.30 -7.78
N GLU A 128 -12.23 2.31 -7.04
CA GLU A 128 -11.52 1.79 -5.87
C GLU A 128 -11.72 0.28 -5.75
N TYR A 129 -10.73 -0.39 -5.18
CA TYR A 129 -10.75 -1.83 -5.00
C TYR A 129 -9.91 -2.21 -3.77
N CYS A 130 -10.38 -3.19 -3.04
CA CYS A 130 -9.63 -3.77 -1.92
C CYS A 130 -9.67 -5.28 -2.00
N GLU A 131 -8.55 -5.91 -1.68
CA GLU A 131 -8.42 -7.35 -1.60
C GLU A 131 -7.53 -7.69 -0.43
N TYR A 132 -7.70 -8.90 0.11
CA TYR A 132 -6.81 -9.39 1.16
C TYR A 132 -6.33 -10.79 0.82
N ALA A 133 -5.15 -11.13 1.37
CA ALA A 133 -4.58 -12.46 1.28
C ALA A 133 -4.25 -12.94 2.68
N GLU A 134 -4.57 -14.19 2.97
CA GLU A 134 -4.11 -14.86 4.18
C GLU A 134 -2.72 -15.44 3.92
N MET A 135 -1.76 -15.05 4.74
CA MET A 135 -0.38 -15.51 4.65
C MET A 135 -0.11 -16.47 5.78
N VAL A 136 0.20 -17.72 5.43
CA VAL A 136 0.55 -18.75 6.43
C VAL A 136 2.07 -18.85 6.47
N MET A 137 2.64 -18.47 7.61
CA MET A 137 4.09 -18.51 7.80
C MET A 137 4.51 -19.88 8.29
N HIS A 138 5.60 -20.42 7.73
CA HIS A 138 6.23 -21.58 8.34
C HIS A 138 6.96 -21.17 9.63
N ASP A 139 7.35 -22.16 10.44
CA ASP A 139 8.12 -21.90 11.65
C ASP A 139 9.50 -21.34 11.26
N LEU A 140 9.84 -20.17 11.80
CA LEU A 140 11.10 -19.49 11.54
C LEU A 140 12.11 -19.81 12.64
N GLU A 141 13.33 -20.19 12.25
CA GLU A 141 14.43 -20.37 13.18
C GLU A 141 15.02 -19.01 13.56
N GLU A 142 15.62 -18.93 14.74
CA GLU A 142 16.24 -17.70 15.23
C GLU A 142 17.25 -17.12 14.22
N SER A 143 18.08 -17.98 13.62
CA SER A 143 19.06 -17.58 12.61
C SER A 143 18.41 -16.99 11.35
N GLU A 144 17.27 -17.54 10.93
CA GLU A 144 16.52 -17.02 9.78
C GLU A 144 15.97 -15.64 10.07
N ILE A 145 15.44 -15.42 11.27
CA ILE A 145 14.90 -14.13 11.71
C ILE A 145 16.00 -13.08 11.78
N GLU A 146 17.16 -13.42 12.36
CA GLU A 146 18.29 -12.49 12.51
C GLU A 146 18.91 -12.08 11.17
N ASN A 147 18.87 -12.97 10.17
CA ASN A 147 19.46 -12.74 8.85
C ASN A 147 18.51 -12.12 7.83
N TYR A 148 17.25 -11.99 8.18
CA TYR A 148 16.26 -11.35 7.32
C TYR A 148 16.32 -9.82 7.48
#